data_531d8507a49ba51652b08103e190eb7b
#
_entry.id   531d8507a49ba51652b08103e190eb7b
#
_cell.length_a   1.000
_cell.length_b   1.000
_cell.length_c   1.000
_cell.angle_alpha   90.00
_cell.angle_beta   90.00
_cell.angle_gamma   90.00
#
_symmetry.space_group_name_H-M   'P 1'
#
loop_
_entity.id
_entity.type
_entity.pdbx_description
1 polymer ?
#
loop_
_entity_poly.entity_id
_entity_poly.type
_entity_poly.pdbx_seq_one_letter_code
_entity_poly.pdbx_strand_id
1 'polypeptide(L)'
;MMVRGIVESARIHAAAGAKTVFSLHNEPCDIPYREGAISSPEVDAFAARVRTLGIHPNALALFSAHAMGSVPMGASDRLPTKPTGELRGVPNVFIGDGSVFPTPPGVNPMITIMAMARRTADHVVMALKARL
;
A
#
# COMPACT_ATOMS: atom_id res chain seq x y z
N MET A 1 6.45 -3.88 13.28
CA MET A 1 5.10 -3.93 12.65
C MET A 1 5.03 -4.93 11.50
N MET A 2 5.91 -4.92 10.51
CA MET A 2 5.86 -5.80 9.33
C MET A 2 5.99 -7.30 9.66
N VAL A 3 6.94 -7.71 10.50
CA VAL A 3 7.07 -9.12 10.96
C VAL A 3 5.74 -9.64 11.53
N ARG A 4 5.07 -8.83 12.35
CA ARG A 4 3.75 -9.18 12.88
C ARG A 4 2.72 -9.36 11.76
N GLY A 5 2.73 -8.46 10.76
CA GLY A 5 1.83 -8.56 9.60
C GLY A 5 2.02 -9.86 8.83
N ILE A 6 3.26 -10.25 8.54
CA ILE A 6 3.58 -11.52 7.86
C ILE A 6 3.07 -12.71 8.66
N VAL A 7 3.30 -12.73 9.96
CA VAL A 7 2.87 -13.83 10.84
C VAL A 7 1.35 -13.93 10.93
N GLU A 8 0.65 -12.80 11.11
CA GLU A 8 -0.82 -12.82 11.17
C GLU A 8 -1.44 -13.21 9.82
N SER A 9 -0.84 -12.77 8.70
CA SER A 9 -1.26 -13.24 7.37
C SER A 9 -1.10 -14.76 7.22
N ALA A 10 0.00 -15.33 7.69
CA ALA A 10 0.20 -16.78 7.68
C ALA A 10 -0.87 -17.51 8.50
N ARG A 11 -1.23 -17.00 9.67
CA ARG A 11 -2.32 -17.55 10.50
C ARG A 11 -3.67 -17.53 9.79
N ILE A 12 -3.99 -16.39 9.16
CA ILE A 12 -5.24 -16.22 8.40
C ILE A 12 -5.28 -17.21 7.23
N HIS A 13 -4.21 -17.34 6.47
CA HIS A 13 -4.13 -18.26 5.34
C HIS A 13 -4.23 -19.72 5.80
N ALA A 14 -3.57 -20.11 6.87
CA ALA A 14 -3.68 -21.45 7.45
C ALA A 14 -5.12 -21.75 7.89
N ALA A 15 -5.77 -20.82 8.60
CA ALA A 15 -7.17 -20.94 9.02
C ALA A 15 -8.14 -21.00 7.83
N ALA A 16 -7.83 -20.34 6.73
CA ALA A 16 -8.60 -20.39 5.48
C ALA A 16 -8.35 -21.66 4.64
N GLY A 17 -7.53 -22.60 5.11
CA GLY A 17 -7.27 -23.87 4.43
C GLY A 17 -6.14 -23.84 3.42
N ALA A 18 -5.22 -22.90 3.51
CA ALA A 18 -4.01 -22.90 2.68
C ALA A 18 -3.25 -24.24 2.83
N LYS A 19 -2.66 -24.71 1.74
CA LYS A 19 -1.88 -25.94 1.69
C LYS A 19 -0.38 -25.72 1.80
N THR A 20 0.04 -24.47 1.61
CA THR A 20 1.40 -23.98 1.79
C THR A 20 1.33 -22.52 2.14
N VAL A 21 2.32 -22.01 2.85
CA VAL A 21 2.52 -20.58 3.14
C VAL A 21 4.01 -20.29 2.99
N PHE A 22 4.36 -19.19 2.34
CA PHE A 22 5.74 -18.77 2.23
C PHE A 22 5.85 -17.25 2.38
N SER A 23 6.99 -16.81 2.78
CA SER A 23 7.37 -15.39 2.74
C SER A 23 8.36 -15.15 1.60
N LEU A 24 8.49 -13.88 1.20
CA LEU A 24 9.38 -13.50 0.10
C LEU A 24 10.80 -13.16 0.59
N HIS A 25 11.27 -13.85 1.63
CA HIS A 25 12.67 -13.76 2.05
C HIS A 25 13.59 -14.39 1.01
N ASN A 26 14.80 -13.87 0.88
CA ASN A 26 15.82 -14.43 0.01
C ASN A 26 16.30 -15.81 0.49
N GLU A 27 16.23 -16.07 1.80
CA GLU A 27 16.40 -17.41 2.36
C GLU A 27 15.04 -18.13 2.43
N PRO A 28 15.01 -19.46 2.20
CA PRO A 28 13.77 -20.24 2.30
C PRO A 28 13.07 -20.04 3.65
N CYS A 29 11.82 -19.63 3.59
CA CYS A 29 10.98 -19.42 4.75
C CYS A 29 9.54 -19.74 4.36
N ASP A 30 9.19 -21.01 4.49
CA ASP A 30 7.91 -21.56 4.05
C ASP A 30 7.40 -22.65 4.99
N ILE A 31 6.11 -22.89 4.92
CA ILE A 31 5.44 -24.11 5.36
C ILE A 31 5.22 -24.92 4.09
N PRO A 32 5.90 -26.07 3.90
CA PRO A 32 5.81 -26.87 2.68
C PRO A 32 4.37 -27.30 2.38
N TYR A 33 4.11 -27.56 1.09
CA TYR A 33 2.81 -28.09 0.65
C TYR A 33 2.44 -29.38 1.38
N ARG A 34 1.16 -29.50 1.72
CA ARG A 34 0.54 -30.71 2.29
C ARG A 34 -0.93 -30.81 1.90
N GLU A 35 -1.46 -32.01 1.90
CA GLU A 35 -2.88 -32.24 1.63
C GLU A 35 -3.77 -31.85 2.82
N GLY A 36 -3.29 -32.01 4.04
CA GLY A 36 -3.98 -31.66 5.28
C GLY A 36 -3.95 -30.17 5.62
N ALA A 37 -4.61 -29.80 6.71
CA ALA A 37 -4.57 -28.45 7.25
C ALA A 37 -3.19 -28.15 7.85
N ILE A 38 -2.74 -26.91 7.72
CA ILE A 38 -1.56 -26.40 8.40
C ILE A 38 -1.88 -26.27 9.90
N SER A 39 -1.09 -26.89 10.75
CA SER A 39 -1.27 -26.89 12.20
C SER A 39 -0.70 -25.60 12.85
N SER A 40 -1.20 -25.28 14.06
CA SER A 40 -0.68 -24.14 14.83
C SER A 40 0.84 -24.22 15.10
N PRO A 41 1.42 -25.38 15.51
CA PRO A 41 2.85 -25.50 15.69
C PRO A 41 3.69 -25.18 14.45
N GLU A 42 3.19 -25.51 13.24
CA GLU A 42 3.87 -25.17 11.98
C GLU A 42 3.84 -23.68 11.69
N VAL A 43 2.71 -23.02 11.96
CA VAL A 43 2.62 -21.55 11.86
C VAL A 43 3.55 -20.89 12.87
N ASP A 44 3.68 -21.43 14.08
CA ASP A 44 4.59 -20.90 15.10
C ASP A 44 6.06 -21.10 14.72
N ALA A 45 6.42 -22.23 14.12
CA ALA A 45 7.74 -22.47 13.57
C ALA A 45 8.07 -21.50 12.43
N PHE A 46 7.14 -21.31 11.50
CA PHE A 46 7.25 -20.30 10.45
C PHE A 46 7.44 -18.89 11.04
N ALA A 47 6.63 -18.54 12.03
CA ALA A 47 6.72 -17.24 12.71
C ALA A 47 8.08 -17.04 13.40
N ALA A 48 8.64 -18.09 14.02
CA ALA A 48 9.98 -18.05 14.58
C ALA A 48 11.04 -17.82 13.49
N ARG A 49 10.93 -18.51 12.36
CA ARG A 49 11.85 -18.34 11.22
C ARG A 49 11.78 -16.91 10.66
N VAL A 50 10.58 -16.36 10.44
CA VAL A 50 10.38 -14.96 9.98
C VAL A 50 11.04 -13.98 10.96
N ARG A 51 10.93 -14.20 12.28
CA ARG A 51 11.59 -13.34 13.28
C ARG A 51 13.10 -13.43 13.23
N THR A 52 13.65 -14.63 13.01
CA THR A 52 15.10 -14.85 12.89
C THR A 52 15.67 -14.19 11.65
N LEU A 53 15.00 -14.32 10.51
CA LEU A 53 15.41 -13.69 9.25
C LEU A 53 15.27 -12.17 9.30
N GLY A 54 14.27 -11.67 10.02
CA GLY A 54 14.02 -10.25 10.21
C GLY A 54 13.63 -9.53 8.93
N ILE A 55 13.66 -8.20 8.98
CA ILE A 55 13.39 -7.33 7.83
C ILE A 55 14.50 -6.29 7.77
N HIS A 56 15.39 -6.48 6.83
CA HIS A 56 16.49 -5.58 6.55
C HIS A 56 16.73 -5.51 5.03
N PRO A 57 17.50 -4.54 4.53
CA PRO A 57 17.77 -4.40 3.10
C PRO A 57 18.24 -5.72 2.47
N ASN A 58 17.68 -6.06 1.32
CA ASN A 58 17.95 -7.28 0.56
C ASN A 58 17.58 -8.61 1.25
N ALA A 59 16.90 -8.60 2.40
CA ALA A 59 16.47 -9.84 3.04
C ALA A 59 15.09 -10.29 2.60
N LEU A 60 14.20 -9.35 2.28
CA LEU A 60 12.79 -9.60 1.96
C LEU A 60 12.36 -8.75 0.77
N ALA A 61 11.76 -9.37 -0.24
CA ALA A 61 11.09 -8.64 -1.31
C ALA A 61 9.73 -8.11 -0.82
N LEU A 62 9.48 -6.84 -1.08
CA LEU A 62 8.24 -6.16 -0.74
C LEU A 62 7.65 -5.53 -2.00
N PHE A 63 6.36 -5.72 -2.19
CA PHE A 63 5.63 -5.18 -3.31
C PHE A 63 4.45 -4.34 -2.82
N SER A 64 4.17 -3.25 -3.53
CA SER A 64 2.96 -2.47 -3.35
C SER A 64 2.30 -2.25 -4.69
N ALA A 65 1.05 -2.68 -4.82
CA ALA A 65 0.20 -2.40 -5.99
C ALA A 65 -0.49 -1.02 -5.86
N HIS A 66 -0.42 -0.41 -4.69
CA HIS A 66 -1.15 0.82 -4.36
C HIS A 66 -0.17 1.91 -3.88
N ALA A 67 0.82 2.23 -4.74
CA ALA A 67 1.74 3.33 -4.47
C ALA A 67 0.97 4.65 -4.42
N MET A 68 1.19 5.43 -3.34
CA MET A 68 0.47 6.67 -3.07
C MET A 68 1.40 7.70 -2.41
N GLY A 69 0.99 8.97 -2.44
CA GLY A 69 1.62 10.02 -1.63
C GLY A 69 2.95 10.56 -2.14
N SER A 70 3.30 10.38 -3.41
CA SER A 70 4.55 10.95 -3.96
C SER A 70 4.49 12.47 -4.15
N VAL A 71 3.30 13.05 -4.33
CA VAL A 71 3.03 14.50 -4.41
C VAL A 71 1.81 14.87 -3.56
N PRO A 72 1.90 14.71 -2.23
CA PRO A 72 0.75 14.80 -1.35
C PRO A 72 0.10 16.19 -1.39
N MET A 73 -1.25 16.21 -1.35
CA MET A 73 -2.00 17.47 -1.31
C MET A 73 -2.28 17.95 0.11
N GLY A 74 -2.48 19.22 0.25
CA GLY A 74 -2.94 19.83 1.49
C GLY A 74 -2.87 21.35 1.51
N ALA A 75 -3.36 21.94 2.60
CA ALA A 75 -3.40 23.38 2.78
C ALA A 75 -2.03 23.99 3.06
N SER A 76 -1.11 23.22 3.65
CA SER A 76 0.23 23.70 3.95
C SER A 76 1.05 23.97 2.69
N ASP A 77 1.78 25.10 2.65
CA ASP A 77 2.67 25.47 1.55
C ASP A 77 3.91 24.58 1.43
N ARG A 78 4.16 23.74 2.43
CA ARG A 78 5.22 22.72 2.40
C ARG A 78 4.84 21.52 1.53
N LEU A 79 3.56 21.32 1.22
CA LEU A 79 3.09 20.22 0.39
C LEU A 79 3.12 20.63 -1.09
N PRO A 80 3.53 19.74 -2.00
CA PRO A 80 3.69 20.07 -3.41
C PRO A 80 2.37 20.33 -4.13
N THR A 81 1.23 19.78 -3.65
CA THR A 81 -0.07 19.90 -4.30
C THR A 81 -1.06 20.65 -3.40
N LYS A 82 -1.77 21.62 -3.98
CA LYS A 82 -2.84 22.37 -3.31
C LYS A 82 -4.07 21.45 -3.06
N PRO A 83 -4.98 21.82 -2.14
CA PRO A 83 -6.24 21.09 -1.97
C PRO A 83 -7.08 20.96 -3.24
N THR A 84 -6.90 21.83 -4.23
CA THR A 84 -7.58 21.76 -5.54
C THR A 84 -7.02 20.70 -6.48
N GLY A 85 -5.90 20.07 -6.13
CA GLY A 85 -5.17 19.15 -7.01
C GLY A 85 -4.10 19.88 -7.87
N GLU A 86 -4.03 21.22 -7.86
CA GLU A 86 -3.04 21.97 -8.62
C GLU A 86 -1.65 21.88 -7.97
N LEU A 87 -0.63 21.63 -8.80
CA LEU A 87 0.76 21.59 -8.36
C LEU A 87 1.26 23.01 -7.98
N ARG A 88 1.87 23.15 -6.81
CA ARG A 88 2.45 24.43 -6.38
C ARG A 88 3.69 24.76 -7.22
N GLY A 89 3.81 26.02 -7.58
CA GLY A 89 4.94 26.52 -8.39
C GLY A 89 4.82 26.21 -9.90
N VAL A 90 3.83 25.42 -10.32
CA VAL A 90 3.59 25.12 -11.74
C VAL A 90 2.11 25.35 -12.06
N PRO A 91 1.74 26.58 -12.45
CA PRO A 91 0.34 26.92 -12.72
C PRO A 91 -0.28 26.03 -13.80
N ASN A 92 -1.55 25.66 -13.63
CA ASN A 92 -2.35 24.86 -14.58
C ASN A 92 -1.92 23.40 -14.73
N VAL A 93 -1.07 22.90 -13.89
CA VAL A 93 -0.76 21.46 -13.78
C VAL A 93 -1.53 20.88 -12.60
N PHE A 94 -2.38 19.91 -12.87
CA PHE A 94 -3.22 19.26 -11.88
C PHE A 94 -2.91 17.78 -11.79
N ILE A 95 -2.95 17.25 -10.59
CA ILE A 95 -2.69 15.83 -10.30
C ILE A 95 -4.00 15.16 -9.91
N GLY A 96 -4.39 14.08 -10.63
CA GLY A 96 -5.68 13.41 -10.49
C GLY A 96 -5.60 11.92 -10.13
N ASP A 97 -4.51 11.47 -9.50
CA ASP A 97 -4.30 10.07 -9.15
C ASP A 97 -3.96 9.88 -7.65
N GLY A 98 -3.61 8.67 -7.24
CA GLY A 98 -3.29 8.33 -5.86
C GLY A 98 -2.04 9.01 -5.31
N SER A 99 -1.20 9.61 -6.15
CA SER A 99 0.01 10.31 -5.71
C SER A 99 -0.29 11.53 -4.84
N VAL A 100 -1.50 12.11 -4.95
CA VAL A 100 -1.93 13.26 -4.13
C VAL A 100 -2.35 12.89 -2.71
N PHE A 101 -2.50 11.63 -2.36
CA PHE A 101 -2.97 11.27 -1.03
C PHE A 101 -1.94 11.62 0.04
N PRO A 102 -2.31 12.37 1.09
CA PRO A 102 -1.43 12.67 2.20
C PRO A 102 -1.16 11.45 3.09
N THR A 103 -2.08 10.47 3.09
CA THR A 103 -1.98 9.20 3.82
C THR A 103 -2.72 8.10 3.06
N PRO A 104 -2.31 6.81 3.21
CA PRO A 104 -3.08 5.70 2.66
C PRO A 104 -4.48 5.62 3.27
N PRO A 105 -5.53 5.28 2.49
CA PRO A 105 -6.91 5.16 3.00
C PRO A 105 -7.16 3.90 3.85
N GLY A 106 -6.16 3.00 3.99
CA GLY A 106 -6.29 1.76 4.76
C GLY A 106 -7.09 0.65 4.08
N VAL A 107 -7.57 0.89 2.87
CA VAL A 107 -8.33 -0.05 2.01
C VAL A 107 -7.88 0.10 0.57
N ASN A 108 -8.36 -0.78 -0.32
CA ASN A 108 -8.09 -0.66 -1.76
C ASN A 108 -8.52 0.72 -2.27
N PRO A 109 -7.63 1.52 -2.87
CA PRO A 109 -7.83 2.95 -3.07
C PRO A 109 -8.63 3.32 -4.33
N MET A 110 -9.02 2.36 -5.17
CA MET A 110 -9.61 2.61 -6.50
C MET A 110 -10.77 3.62 -6.46
N ILE A 111 -11.76 3.39 -5.62
CA ILE A 111 -12.94 4.29 -5.52
C ILE A 111 -12.52 5.67 -5.00
N THR A 112 -11.63 5.71 -4.02
CA THR A 112 -11.10 6.97 -3.47
C THR A 112 -10.29 7.74 -4.52
N ILE A 113 -9.47 7.06 -5.32
CA ILE A 113 -8.73 7.68 -6.44
C ILE A 113 -9.71 8.27 -7.45
N MET A 114 -10.74 7.53 -7.85
CA MET A 114 -11.75 8.01 -8.81
C MET A 114 -12.51 9.25 -8.29
N ALA A 115 -12.89 9.24 -7.02
CA ALA A 115 -13.56 10.37 -6.38
C ALA A 115 -12.65 11.61 -6.34
N MET A 116 -11.39 11.45 -6.00
CA MET A 116 -10.41 12.55 -5.96
C MET A 116 -10.07 13.07 -7.36
N ALA A 117 -9.93 12.18 -8.35
CA ALA A 117 -9.74 12.57 -9.75
C ALA A 117 -10.94 13.39 -10.27
N ARG A 118 -12.16 12.97 -9.98
CA ARG A 118 -13.37 13.72 -10.32
C ARG A 118 -13.38 15.11 -9.70
N ARG A 119 -13.09 15.20 -8.41
CA ARG A 119 -12.99 16.49 -7.71
C ARG A 119 -11.93 17.40 -8.34
N THR A 120 -10.77 16.86 -8.69
CA THR A 120 -9.71 17.61 -9.38
C THR A 120 -10.19 18.12 -10.75
N ALA A 121 -10.90 17.29 -11.51
CA ALA A 121 -11.49 17.69 -12.79
C ALA A 121 -12.48 18.86 -12.64
N ASP A 122 -13.31 18.86 -11.60
CA ASP A 122 -14.22 19.99 -11.33
C ASP A 122 -13.44 21.29 -11.04
N HIS A 123 -12.31 21.21 -10.33
CA HIS A 123 -11.42 22.38 -10.13
C HIS A 123 -10.75 22.84 -11.42
N VAL A 124 -10.34 21.93 -12.31
CA VAL A 124 -9.83 22.29 -13.65
C VAL A 124 -10.87 23.07 -14.45
N VAL A 125 -12.12 22.59 -14.46
CA VAL A 125 -13.23 23.28 -15.16
C VAL A 125 -13.46 24.68 -14.59
N MET A 126 -13.44 24.83 -13.26
CA MET A 126 -13.58 26.15 -12.61
C MET A 126 -12.43 27.09 -12.98
N ALA A 127 -11.20 26.60 -12.97
CA ALA A 127 -10.01 27.38 -13.33
C ALA A 127 -10.05 27.85 -14.80
N LEU A 128 -10.56 27.03 -15.72
CA LEU A 128 -10.74 27.39 -17.13
C LEU A 128 -11.82 28.45 -17.31
N LYS A 129 -12.98 28.29 -16.64
CA LYS A 129 -14.07 29.27 -16.72
C LYS A 129 -13.70 30.64 -16.15
N ALA A 130 -12.83 30.71 -15.17
CA ALA A 130 -12.37 31.96 -14.58
C ALA A 130 -11.43 32.77 -15.50
N ARG A 131 -11.04 32.22 -16.65
CA ARG A 131 -10.15 32.86 -17.66
C ARG A 131 -10.86 33.30 -18.91
N LEU A 132 -12.10 32.87 -19.09
CA LEU A 132 -12.98 33.27 -20.18
C LEU A 132 -13.80 34.48 -19.78
#